data_8061b519f23c4430a4fbebe1336adbd5
#
_entry.id   8061b519f23c4430a4fbebe1336adbd5
#
_cell.length_a   1.000
_cell.length_b   1.000
_cell.length_c   1.000
_cell.angle_alpha   90.00
_cell.angle_beta   90.00
_cell.angle_gamma   90.00
#
_symmetry.space_group_name_H-M   'P 1'
#
loop_
_entity.id
_entity.type
_entity.pdbx_description
1 polymer ?
#
loop_
_entity_poly.entity_id
_entity_poly.type
_entity_poly.pdbx_seq_one_letter_code
_entity_poly.pdbx_strand_id
1 'polypeptide(L)'
;MTRIYLVRHGETDWNRARRIQGSTDIPLNDTGRAQAATTGKLLARREWSAIISSPLSRAFETATIIAREIGLPEPLANADLVERNYGDAEGLDYETIEARYPADAPVPGREERLDVAARALPAIMALAEQYPDQSIIVVSHGGVIRAILNEVAPGNDTGRIRNGSIHSFLHTDGTLDLIAFDDPIDIESLECATEDITEQNALESR
;
A
#
# COMPACT_ATOMS: atom_id res chain seq x y z
N MET A 1 19.95 6.75 -9.99
CA MET A 1 18.94 5.66 -9.85
C MET A 1 18.39 5.66 -8.44
N THR A 2 17.06 5.69 -8.27
CA THR A 2 16.44 5.75 -6.93
C THR A 2 15.66 4.47 -6.66
N ARG A 3 15.85 3.88 -5.47
CA ARG A 3 15.08 2.70 -5.04
C ARG A 3 13.88 3.15 -4.21
N ILE A 4 12.71 2.63 -4.54
CA ILE A 4 11.46 2.94 -3.86
C ILE A 4 10.87 1.66 -3.28
N TYR A 5 10.54 1.68 -2.01
CA TYR A 5 9.92 0.57 -1.31
C TYR A 5 8.51 0.95 -0.92
N LEU A 6 7.53 0.45 -1.67
CA LEU A 6 6.11 0.63 -1.36
C LEU A 6 5.71 -0.33 -0.27
N VAL A 7 5.15 0.19 0.81
CA VAL A 7 4.69 -0.58 1.97
C VAL A 7 3.17 -0.42 2.11
N ARG A 8 2.43 -1.53 2.19
CA ARG A 8 1.03 -1.46 2.57
C ARG A 8 0.91 -1.24 4.07
N HIS A 9 0.00 -0.36 4.49
CA HIS A 9 -0.30 -0.12 5.90
C HIS A 9 -0.65 -1.41 6.67
N GLY A 10 -0.47 -1.42 7.99
CA GLY A 10 -0.84 -2.51 8.87
C GLY A 10 -2.35 -2.75 8.95
N GLU A 11 -2.76 -3.84 9.58
CA GLU A 11 -4.16 -4.24 9.72
C GLU A 11 -4.99 -3.21 10.47
N THR A 12 -6.26 -3.05 10.04
CA THR A 12 -7.32 -2.31 10.73
C THR A 12 -8.45 -3.26 11.11
N ASP A 13 -9.39 -2.83 11.95
CA ASP A 13 -10.56 -3.63 12.26
C ASP A 13 -11.46 -3.89 11.03
N TRP A 14 -11.48 -2.97 10.06
CA TRP A 14 -12.18 -3.20 8.81
C TRP A 14 -11.48 -4.22 7.92
N ASN A 15 -10.14 -4.29 7.91
CA ASN A 15 -9.44 -5.40 7.25
C ASN A 15 -9.83 -6.75 7.87
N ARG A 16 -9.82 -6.85 9.20
CA ARG A 16 -10.23 -8.05 9.94
C ARG A 16 -11.68 -8.43 9.66
N ALA A 17 -12.57 -7.45 9.59
CA ALA A 17 -13.98 -7.63 9.29
C ALA A 17 -14.28 -7.79 7.78
N ARG A 18 -13.26 -7.81 6.93
CA ARG A 18 -13.37 -7.91 5.45
C ARG A 18 -14.30 -6.83 4.85
N ARG A 19 -14.19 -5.60 5.36
CA ARG A 19 -14.91 -4.44 4.86
C ARG A 19 -14.00 -3.57 4.02
N ILE A 20 -14.53 -3.02 2.93
CA ILE A 20 -13.84 -2.04 2.10
C ILE A 20 -13.65 -0.75 2.89
N GLN A 21 -12.43 -0.21 2.90
CA GLN A 21 -12.10 1.01 3.63
C GLN A 21 -12.11 2.25 2.73
N GLY A 22 -11.41 2.16 1.61
CA GLY A 22 -11.27 3.29 0.69
C GLY A 22 -10.68 4.52 1.36
N SER A 23 -11.28 5.67 1.10
CA SER A 23 -10.92 6.97 1.67
C SER A 23 -11.40 7.18 3.11
N THR A 24 -12.29 6.32 3.61
CA THR A 24 -12.72 6.35 5.02
C THR A 24 -11.53 6.09 5.93
N ASP A 25 -11.34 6.96 6.91
CA ASP A 25 -10.16 6.92 7.79
C ASP A 25 -10.40 6.03 9.01
N ILE A 26 -9.96 4.79 8.91
CA ILE A 26 -10.01 3.76 9.96
C ILE A 26 -8.58 3.57 10.52
N PRO A 27 -8.37 3.66 11.86
CA PRO A 27 -7.05 3.51 12.47
C PRO A 27 -6.54 2.07 12.45
N LEU A 28 -5.23 1.91 12.69
CA LEU A 28 -4.64 0.59 12.94
C LEU A 28 -5.25 -0.06 14.18
N ASN A 29 -5.38 -1.38 14.13
CA ASN A 29 -5.58 -2.19 15.33
C ASN A 29 -4.22 -2.66 15.90
N ASP A 30 -4.24 -3.40 17.00
CA ASP A 30 -3.00 -3.85 17.66
C ASP A 30 -2.18 -4.80 16.78
N THR A 31 -2.85 -5.65 15.98
CA THR A 31 -2.19 -6.49 14.97
C THR A 31 -1.48 -5.63 13.93
N GLY A 32 -2.13 -4.59 13.43
CA GLY A 32 -1.53 -3.68 12.46
C GLY A 32 -0.31 -2.94 13.00
N ARG A 33 -0.34 -2.51 14.27
CA ARG A 33 0.83 -1.92 14.94
C ARG A 33 2.00 -2.91 15.06
N ALA A 34 1.71 -4.16 15.41
CA ALA A 34 2.71 -5.23 15.45
C ALA A 34 3.30 -5.53 14.06
N GLN A 35 2.46 -5.55 13.01
CA GLN A 35 2.91 -5.70 11.63
C GLN A 35 3.82 -4.54 11.22
N ALA A 36 3.45 -3.29 11.52
CA ALA A 36 4.28 -2.12 11.23
C ALA A 36 5.65 -2.19 11.93
N ALA A 37 5.69 -2.60 13.19
CA ALA A 37 6.95 -2.79 13.93
C ALA A 37 7.80 -3.91 13.30
N THR A 38 7.18 -5.01 12.87
CA THR A 38 7.90 -6.10 12.18
C THR A 38 8.49 -5.63 10.86
N THR A 39 7.70 -4.91 10.05
CA THR A 39 8.16 -4.29 8.79
C THR A 39 9.32 -3.32 9.06
N GLY A 40 9.21 -2.48 10.11
CA GLY A 40 10.29 -1.57 10.51
C GLY A 40 11.60 -2.30 10.84
N LYS A 41 11.53 -3.41 11.60
CA LYS A 41 12.72 -4.22 11.91
C LYS A 41 13.37 -4.85 10.68
N LEU A 42 12.58 -5.24 9.68
CA LEU A 42 13.10 -5.72 8.39
C LEU A 42 13.83 -4.58 7.65
N LEU A 43 13.20 -3.42 7.60
CA LEU A 43 13.77 -2.22 6.96
C LEU A 43 15.01 -1.69 7.67
N ALA A 44 15.15 -1.88 8.99
CA ALA A 44 16.30 -1.43 9.78
C ALA A 44 17.65 -2.02 9.35
N ARG A 45 17.65 -3.03 8.48
CA ARG A 45 18.87 -3.64 7.93
C ARG A 45 19.48 -2.87 6.75
N ARG A 46 18.85 -1.78 6.31
CA ARG A 46 19.31 -0.89 5.23
C ARG A 46 19.28 0.56 5.65
N GLU A 47 19.99 1.39 4.91
CA GLU A 47 19.97 2.84 5.09
C GLU A 47 18.86 3.46 4.23
N TRP A 48 18.18 4.43 4.79
CA TRP A 48 17.04 5.10 4.17
C TRP A 48 17.20 6.61 4.25
N SER A 49 16.85 7.30 3.18
CA SER A 49 16.96 8.76 3.13
C SER A 49 15.68 9.46 3.56
N ALA A 50 14.53 8.84 3.35
CA ALA A 50 13.24 9.41 3.72
C ALA A 50 12.15 8.32 3.84
N ILE A 51 11.10 8.67 4.57
CA ILE A 51 9.85 7.93 4.62
C ILE A 51 8.69 8.88 4.31
N ILE A 52 7.88 8.54 3.32
CA ILE A 52 6.72 9.31 2.86
C ILE A 52 5.48 8.45 3.07
N SER A 53 4.33 9.06 3.37
CA SER A 53 3.12 8.31 3.64
C SER A 53 1.87 8.99 3.08
N SER A 54 0.86 8.18 2.77
CA SER A 54 -0.52 8.66 2.73
C SER A 54 -0.89 9.35 4.05
N PRO A 55 -1.68 10.44 4.03
CA PRO A 55 -2.13 11.11 5.25
C PRO A 55 -3.19 10.33 6.04
N LEU A 56 -3.79 9.27 5.49
CA LEU A 56 -4.77 8.45 6.23
C LEU A 56 -4.13 7.80 7.44
N SER A 57 -4.80 7.85 8.58
CA SER A 57 -4.27 7.50 9.91
C SER A 57 -3.57 6.14 9.94
N ARG A 58 -4.15 5.11 9.31
CA ARG A 58 -3.58 3.76 9.24
C ARG A 58 -2.22 3.71 8.53
N ALA A 59 -2.06 4.46 7.44
CA ALA A 59 -0.80 4.52 6.70
C ALA A 59 0.22 5.41 7.41
N PHE A 60 -0.21 6.56 7.90
CA PHE A 60 0.66 7.50 8.60
C PHE A 60 1.18 6.92 9.92
N GLU A 61 0.33 6.24 10.72
CA GLU A 61 0.76 5.54 11.92
C GLU A 61 1.71 4.39 11.60
N THR A 62 1.46 3.61 10.53
CA THR A 62 2.39 2.57 10.05
C THR A 62 3.76 3.19 9.73
N ALA A 63 3.80 4.28 8.98
CA ALA A 63 5.02 4.97 8.62
C ALA A 63 5.76 5.53 9.85
N THR A 64 5.02 6.07 10.82
CA THR A 64 5.58 6.60 12.07
C THR A 64 6.25 5.49 12.90
N ILE A 65 5.61 4.32 12.99
CA ILE A 65 6.19 3.16 13.69
C ILE A 65 7.48 2.70 12.97
N ILE A 66 7.43 2.58 11.64
CA ILE A 66 8.60 2.22 10.82
C ILE A 66 9.73 3.25 11.03
N ALA A 67 9.43 4.55 10.92
CA ALA A 67 10.42 5.62 11.08
C ALA A 67 11.15 5.53 12.41
N ARG A 68 10.44 5.24 13.50
CA ARG A 68 11.03 5.05 14.83
C ARG A 68 11.97 3.84 14.91
N GLU A 69 11.59 2.72 14.28
CA GLU A 69 12.41 1.50 14.26
C GLU A 69 13.73 1.69 13.47
N ILE A 70 13.71 2.53 12.42
CA ILE A 70 14.86 2.74 11.53
C ILE A 70 15.62 4.06 11.83
N GLY A 71 15.19 4.83 12.82
CA GLY A 71 15.86 6.07 13.23
C GLY A 71 15.68 7.24 12.30
N LEU A 72 14.60 7.26 11.48
CA LEU A 72 14.24 8.39 10.63
C LEU A 72 13.36 9.42 11.38
N PRO A 73 13.36 10.68 10.90
CA PRO A 73 12.39 11.69 11.34
C PRO A 73 10.94 11.27 11.03
N GLU A 74 10.00 12.09 11.52
CA GLU A 74 8.56 11.90 11.23
C GLU A 74 8.30 11.83 9.72
N PRO A 75 7.37 10.93 9.28
CA PRO A 75 7.04 10.77 7.88
C PRO A 75 6.51 12.05 7.23
N LEU A 76 6.81 12.24 5.95
CA LEU A 76 6.25 13.30 5.13
C LEU A 76 4.90 12.84 4.54
N ALA A 77 3.83 13.60 4.75
CA ALA A 77 2.54 13.29 4.18
C ALA A 77 2.45 13.69 2.70
N ASN A 78 1.87 12.82 1.87
CA ASN A 78 1.56 13.12 0.47
C ASN A 78 0.12 12.69 0.15
N ALA A 79 -0.72 13.65 -0.26
CA ALA A 79 -2.14 13.43 -0.50
C ALA A 79 -2.43 12.55 -1.73
N ASP A 80 -1.53 12.49 -2.70
CA ASP A 80 -1.69 11.65 -3.90
C ASP A 80 -1.51 10.15 -3.61
N LEU A 81 -1.05 9.80 -2.40
CA LEU A 81 -0.90 8.43 -1.93
C LEU A 81 -2.12 7.90 -1.16
N VAL A 82 -3.22 8.67 -1.05
CA VAL A 82 -4.48 8.25 -0.42
C VAL A 82 -5.06 7.05 -1.14
N GLU A 83 -5.72 6.15 -0.39
CA GLU A 83 -6.37 4.97 -0.97
C GLU A 83 -7.41 5.34 -2.04
N ARG A 84 -7.68 4.42 -2.94
CA ARG A 84 -8.78 4.49 -3.90
C ARG A 84 -10.07 4.80 -3.16
N ASN A 85 -10.82 5.78 -3.64
CA ASN A 85 -12.17 6.00 -3.15
C ASN A 85 -13.09 4.92 -3.71
N TYR A 86 -13.74 4.15 -2.82
CA TYR A 86 -14.69 3.11 -3.22
C TYR A 86 -16.15 3.57 -3.18
N GLY A 87 -16.41 4.86 -2.92
CA GLY A 87 -17.74 5.43 -2.92
C GLY A 87 -18.70 4.71 -1.98
N ASP A 88 -19.91 4.42 -2.45
CA ASP A 88 -20.97 3.76 -1.66
C ASP A 88 -20.64 2.31 -1.25
N ALA A 89 -19.52 1.75 -1.69
CA ALA A 89 -19.04 0.44 -1.24
C ALA A 89 -18.20 0.52 0.05
N GLU A 90 -17.79 1.72 0.50
CA GLU A 90 -17.02 1.85 1.73
C GLU A 90 -17.83 1.40 2.97
N GLY A 91 -17.20 0.61 3.82
CA GLY A 91 -17.81 -0.01 5.01
C GLY A 91 -18.62 -1.29 4.74
N LEU A 92 -18.87 -1.63 3.48
CA LEU A 92 -19.57 -2.86 3.11
C LEU A 92 -18.60 -4.05 3.03
N ASP A 93 -19.13 -5.25 3.31
CA ASP A 93 -18.45 -6.51 3.05
C ASP A 93 -18.74 -7.02 1.63
N TYR A 94 -18.04 -8.09 1.23
CA TYR A 94 -18.15 -8.67 -0.11
C TYR A 94 -19.58 -9.09 -0.47
N GLU A 95 -20.26 -9.80 0.43
CA GLU A 95 -21.61 -10.31 0.18
C GLU A 95 -22.60 -9.16 -0.05
N THR A 96 -22.51 -8.13 0.76
CA THR A 96 -23.35 -6.93 0.64
C THR A 96 -23.06 -6.18 -0.66
N ILE A 97 -21.78 -6.07 -1.06
CA ILE A 97 -21.40 -5.43 -2.32
C ILE A 97 -21.93 -6.20 -3.51
N GLU A 98 -21.77 -7.53 -3.56
CA GLU A 98 -22.29 -8.38 -4.65
C GLU A 98 -23.81 -8.32 -4.73
N ALA A 99 -24.50 -8.31 -3.60
CA ALA A 99 -25.95 -8.19 -3.57
C ALA A 99 -26.44 -6.81 -4.03
N ARG A 100 -25.75 -5.74 -3.68
CA ARG A 100 -26.14 -4.35 -3.95
C ARG A 100 -25.66 -3.86 -5.32
N TYR A 101 -24.48 -4.31 -5.74
CA TYR A 101 -23.80 -3.93 -6.97
C TYR A 101 -23.32 -5.20 -7.71
N PRO A 102 -24.24 -5.99 -8.35
CA PRO A 102 -23.86 -7.22 -9.04
C PRO A 102 -22.90 -6.92 -10.20
N ALA A 103 -22.15 -7.92 -10.63
CA ALA A 103 -20.92 -7.94 -11.42
C ALA A 103 -20.56 -6.74 -12.31
N ASP A 104 -21.52 -6.04 -12.90
CA ASP A 104 -21.28 -4.93 -13.85
C ASP A 104 -21.98 -3.63 -13.43
N ALA A 105 -22.58 -3.59 -12.23
CA ALA A 105 -23.25 -2.38 -11.77
C ALA A 105 -22.21 -1.36 -11.28
N PRO A 106 -22.31 -0.09 -11.72
CA PRO A 106 -21.41 0.95 -11.24
C PRO A 106 -21.68 1.23 -9.75
N VAL A 107 -20.63 1.35 -8.97
CA VAL A 107 -20.71 1.82 -7.56
C VAL A 107 -20.64 3.34 -7.57
N PRO A 108 -21.67 4.06 -7.09
CA PRO A 108 -21.65 5.52 -7.08
C PRO A 108 -20.47 6.08 -6.28
N GLY A 109 -19.80 7.07 -6.83
CA GLY A 109 -18.65 7.75 -6.19
C GLY A 109 -17.36 6.96 -6.18
N ARG A 110 -17.31 5.77 -6.77
CA ARG A 110 -16.08 4.98 -6.85
C ARG A 110 -15.09 5.60 -7.84
N GLU A 111 -13.86 5.86 -7.39
CA GLU A 111 -12.75 6.30 -8.23
C GLU A 111 -12.35 5.20 -9.23
N GLU A 112 -12.07 5.55 -10.47
CA GLU A 112 -11.56 4.58 -11.44
C GLU A 112 -10.10 4.21 -11.13
N ARG A 113 -9.68 2.99 -11.49
CA ARG A 113 -8.30 2.54 -11.21
C ARG A 113 -7.26 3.35 -11.96
N LEU A 114 -7.58 3.77 -13.17
CA LEU A 114 -6.70 4.62 -13.98
C LEU A 114 -6.51 5.99 -13.33
N ASP A 115 -7.52 6.53 -12.65
CA ASP A 115 -7.42 7.80 -11.93
C ASP A 115 -6.50 7.67 -10.72
N VAL A 116 -6.57 6.52 -10.00
CA VAL A 116 -5.63 6.21 -8.91
C VAL A 116 -4.19 6.17 -9.43
N ALA A 117 -3.95 5.46 -10.53
CA ALA A 117 -2.63 5.41 -11.15
C ALA A 117 -2.16 6.78 -11.64
N ALA A 118 -3.06 7.56 -12.25
CA ALA A 118 -2.77 8.89 -12.79
C ALA A 118 -2.34 9.91 -11.71
N ARG A 119 -2.79 9.76 -10.44
CA ARG A 119 -2.31 10.61 -9.33
C ARG A 119 -1.10 10.03 -8.60
N ALA A 120 -1.10 8.72 -8.35
CA ALA A 120 -0.09 8.11 -7.49
C ALA A 120 1.26 7.88 -8.20
N LEU A 121 1.23 7.45 -9.47
CA LEU A 121 2.47 7.18 -10.21
C LEU A 121 3.32 8.44 -10.43
N PRO A 122 2.78 9.58 -10.91
CA PRO A 122 3.55 10.83 -11.00
C PRO A 122 4.08 11.30 -9.64
N ALA A 123 3.32 11.13 -8.55
CA ALA A 123 3.79 11.50 -7.21
C ALA A 123 5.01 10.66 -6.79
N ILE A 124 5.00 9.35 -7.06
CA ILE A 124 6.14 8.46 -6.78
C ILE A 124 7.34 8.81 -7.66
N MET A 125 7.13 9.11 -8.94
CA MET A 125 8.19 9.53 -9.85
C MET A 125 8.85 10.83 -9.37
N ALA A 126 8.05 11.83 -8.98
CA ALA A 126 8.55 13.08 -8.43
C ALA A 126 9.36 12.88 -7.13
N LEU A 127 8.91 11.96 -6.25
CA LEU A 127 9.69 11.58 -5.06
C LEU A 127 11.03 10.94 -5.44
N ALA A 128 11.04 10.06 -6.46
CA ALA A 128 12.29 9.45 -6.92
C ALA A 128 13.28 10.48 -7.45
N GLU A 129 12.81 11.53 -8.10
CA GLU A 129 13.63 12.64 -8.59
C GLU A 129 14.17 13.55 -7.47
N GLN A 130 13.43 13.67 -6.34
CA GLN A 130 13.88 14.42 -5.17
C GLN A 130 15.01 13.72 -4.40
N TYR A 131 15.13 12.41 -4.51
CA TYR A 131 16.09 11.58 -3.77
C TYR A 131 17.02 10.81 -4.73
N PRO A 132 17.79 11.49 -5.61
CA PRO A 132 18.63 10.82 -6.61
C PRO A 132 19.68 9.92 -5.96
N ASP A 133 19.84 8.72 -6.50
CA ASP A 133 20.78 7.69 -6.02
C ASP A 133 20.58 7.24 -4.56
N GLN A 134 19.35 7.34 -4.07
CA GLN A 134 19.01 7.02 -2.69
C GLN A 134 17.91 5.94 -2.63
N SER A 135 17.62 5.49 -1.40
CA SER A 135 16.50 4.57 -1.12
C SER A 135 15.48 5.27 -0.24
N ILE A 136 14.21 5.22 -0.63
CA ILE A 136 13.10 5.82 0.10
C ILE A 136 11.99 4.79 0.36
N ILE A 137 11.26 5.01 1.45
CA ILE A 137 10.09 4.22 1.82
C ILE A 137 8.84 5.05 1.54
N VAL A 138 7.83 4.41 0.93
CA VAL A 138 6.52 5.03 0.67
C VAL A 138 5.44 4.14 1.25
N VAL A 139 4.74 4.61 2.28
CA VAL A 139 3.66 3.85 2.93
C VAL A 139 2.32 4.28 2.36
N SER A 140 1.59 3.31 1.81
CA SER A 140 0.32 3.54 1.13
C SER A 140 -0.64 2.36 1.33
N HIS A 141 -1.49 2.05 0.37
CA HIS A 141 -2.64 1.18 0.47
C HIS A 141 -2.67 0.13 -0.64
N GLY A 142 -3.51 -0.90 -0.45
CA GLY A 142 -3.61 -2.00 -1.40
C GLY A 142 -4.05 -1.58 -2.79
N GLY A 143 -5.07 -0.74 -2.90
CA GLY A 143 -5.59 -0.26 -4.19
C GLY A 143 -4.58 0.60 -4.94
N VAL A 144 -3.85 1.49 -4.24
CA VAL A 144 -2.80 2.31 -4.84
C VAL A 144 -1.64 1.45 -5.35
N ILE A 145 -1.12 0.54 -4.51
CA ILE A 145 -0.02 -0.35 -4.91
C ILE A 145 -0.44 -1.21 -6.10
N ARG A 146 -1.68 -1.72 -6.11
CA ARG A 146 -2.22 -2.49 -7.22
C ARG A 146 -2.31 -1.66 -8.51
N ALA A 147 -2.76 -0.42 -8.42
CA ALA A 147 -2.83 0.48 -9.57
C ALA A 147 -1.44 0.71 -10.17
N ILE A 148 -0.44 0.99 -9.34
CA ILE A 148 0.95 1.17 -9.78
C ILE A 148 1.51 -0.11 -10.43
N LEU A 149 1.32 -1.27 -9.80
CA LEU A 149 1.79 -2.55 -10.34
C LEU A 149 1.18 -2.86 -11.71
N ASN A 150 -0.10 -2.54 -11.91
CA ASN A 150 -0.75 -2.75 -13.21
C ASN A 150 -0.16 -1.88 -14.33
N GLU A 151 0.33 -0.67 -14.00
CA GLU A 151 0.97 0.24 -14.97
C GLU A 151 2.42 -0.16 -15.26
N VAL A 152 3.20 -0.51 -14.21
CA VAL A 152 4.65 -0.73 -14.38
C VAL A 152 5.01 -2.18 -14.68
N ALA A 153 4.13 -3.13 -14.39
CA ALA A 153 4.35 -4.55 -14.63
C ALA A 153 3.09 -5.25 -15.17
N PRO A 154 2.52 -4.78 -16.30
CA PRO A 154 1.27 -5.30 -16.82
C PRO A 154 1.39 -6.80 -17.16
N GLY A 155 0.39 -7.58 -16.78
CA GLY A 155 0.32 -9.02 -17.04
C GLY A 155 1.12 -9.89 -16.05
N ASN A 156 1.83 -9.32 -15.10
CA ASN A 156 2.40 -10.07 -14.00
C ASN A 156 1.30 -10.41 -12.99
N ASP A 157 1.07 -11.70 -12.75
CA ASP A 157 0.24 -12.14 -11.63
C ASP A 157 1.01 -11.90 -10.32
N THR A 158 0.85 -10.72 -9.78
CA THR A 158 1.55 -10.28 -8.57
C THR A 158 0.87 -10.74 -7.28
N GLY A 159 -0.09 -11.67 -7.35
CA GLY A 159 -0.71 -12.21 -6.14
C GLY A 159 -1.34 -11.14 -5.24
N ARG A 160 -1.45 -11.46 -3.96
CA ARG A 160 -2.09 -10.62 -2.95
C ARG A 160 -1.11 -9.63 -2.32
N ILE A 161 -1.51 -8.36 -2.19
CA ILE A 161 -0.80 -7.34 -1.41
C ILE A 161 -1.25 -7.47 0.05
N ARG A 162 -0.38 -7.95 0.96
CA ARG A 162 -0.70 -8.16 2.39
C ARG A 162 -0.46 -6.91 3.22
N ASN A 163 -1.13 -6.78 4.37
CA ASN A 163 -0.84 -5.71 5.31
C ASN A 163 0.62 -5.82 5.81
N GLY A 164 1.36 -4.71 5.77
CA GLY A 164 2.78 -4.68 6.10
C GLY A 164 3.72 -5.22 5.01
N SER A 165 3.20 -5.70 3.86
CA SER A 165 4.05 -6.16 2.76
C SER A 165 4.86 -5.02 2.14
N ILE A 166 6.01 -5.38 1.58
CA ILE A 166 6.96 -4.47 0.94
C ILE A 166 7.07 -4.85 -0.53
N HIS A 167 7.09 -3.87 -1.43
CA HIS A 167 7.28 -4.06 -2.86
C HIS A 167 8.35 -3.08 -3.32
N SER A 168 9.42 -3.58 -3.98
CA SER A 168 10.57 -2.77 -4.35
C SER A 168 10.57 -2.42 -5.83
N PHE A 169 10.90 -1.17 -6.11
CA PHE A 169 10.95 -0.58 -7.45
C PHE A 169 12.25 0.16 -7.65
N LEU A 170 12.68 0.25 -8.90
CA LEU A 170 13.82 1.04 -9.34
C LEU A 170 13.34 2.15 -10.29
N HIS A 171 13.64 3.37 -9.95
CA HIS A 171 13.49 4.51 -10.85
C HIS A 171 14.80 4.80 -11.58
N THR A 172 14.74 4.78 -12.92
CA THR A 172 15.87 5.09 -13.79
C THR A 172 15.38 5.86 -15.02
N ASP A 173 15.96 7.00 -15.28
CA ASP A 173 15.74 7.82 -16.50
C ASP A 173 14.25 8.05 -16.83
N GLY A 174 13.44 8.34 -15.80
CA GLY A 174 12.01 8.62 -15.95
C GLY A 174 11.13 7.39 -16.10
N THR A 175 11.66 6.17 -15.86
CA THR A 175 10.90 4.92 -15.80
C THR A 175 10.91 4.35 -14.39
N LEU A 176 9.85 3.64 -14.04
CA LEU A 176 9.71 2.91 -12.78
C LEU A 176 9.54 1.43 -13.09
N ASP A 177 10.48 0.62 -12.66
CA ASP A 177 10.49 -0.82 -12.89
C ASP A 177 10.30 -1.59 -11.57
N LEU A 178 9.48 -2.64 -11.59
CA LEU A 178 9.32 -3.54 -10.45
C LEU A 178 10.59 -4.39 -10.28
N ILE A 179 11.23 -4.32 -9.11
CA ILE A 179 12.36 -5.20 -8.75
C ILE A 179 11.81 -6.50 -8.16
N ALA A 180 10.97 -6.39 -7.11
CA ALA A 180 10.38 -7.55 -6.47
C ALA A 180 8.99 -7.22 -5.90
N PHE A 181 8.05 -8.13 -6.12
CA PHE A 181 6.77 -8.17 -5.45
C PHE A 181 6.90 -8.97 -4.15
N ASP A 182 6.31 -8.46 -3.07
CA ASP A 182 6.38 -9.05 -1.72
C ASP A 182 7.85 -9.32 -1.33
N ASP A 183 8.67 -8.26 -1.44
CA ASP A 183 10.11 -8.28 -1.24
C ASP A 183 10.42 -8.58 0.24
N PRO A 184 10.85 -9.80 0.57
CA PRO A 184 11.41 -10.04 1.88
C PRO A 184 12.82 -9.49 1.84
N ILE A 185 13.04 -8.32 2.37
CA ILE A 185 14.39 -7.78 2.53
C ILE A 185 15.33 -8.82 3.17
N ASP A 186 14.77 -9.92 3.68
CA ASP A 186 15.39 -11.24 3.93
C ASP A 186 14.32 -12.34 4.14
N ILE A 187 14.59 -13.48 3.58
CA ILE A 187 13.70 -14.64 3.40
C ILE A 187 13.14 -15.28 4.71
N GLU A 188 13.52 -14.84 5.89
CA GLU A 188 13.25 -15.56 7.15
C GLU A 188 11.97 -15.19 7.91
N SER A 189 11.15 -14.25 7.46
CA SER A 189 10.08 -13.74 8.33
C SER A 189 8.64 -13.83 7.82
N LEU A 190 8.38 -14.59 6.74
CA LEU A 190 7.02 -14.68 6.16
C LEU A 190 6.20 -15.91 6.61
N GLU A 191 6.68 -16.71 7.57
CA GLU A 191 5.96 -17.90 8.06
C GLU A 191 4.93 -17.60 9.16
N CYS A 192 4.61 -16.38 9.49
CA CYS A 192 3.60 -16.08 10.50
C CYS A 192 2.41 -15.33 9.93
N ALA A 193 1.34 -16.05 9.77
CA ALA A 193 -0.04 -15.68 9.54
C ALA A 193 -0.61 -16.16 8.20
N THR A 194 -0.87 -17.43 8.15
CA THR A 194 -1.89 -18.00 7.31
C THR A 194 -3.25 -17.68 7.90
N GLU A 195 -3.96 -16.70 7.36
CA GLU A 195 -5.42 -16.76 7.31
C GLU A 195 -5.94 -15.98 6.11
N ASP A 196 -6.81 -16.60 5.42
CA ASP A 196 -7.31 -16.40 4.08
C ASP A 196 -8.13 -15.11 3.98
N ILE A 197 -7.59 -14.07 3.32
CA ILE A 197 -8.35 -12.87 2.96
C ILE A 197 -8.43 -12.75 1.42
N THR A 198 -8.65 -13.85 0.75
CA THR A 198 -8.81 -13.95 -0.69
C THR A 198 -9.92 -13.02 -1.23
N GLU A 199 -10.99 -12.88 -0.43
CA GLU A 199 -12.15 -12.06 -0.75
C GLU A 199 -11.87 -10.55 -0.77
N GLN A 200 -11.08 -10.02 0.16
CA GLN A 200 -10.79 -8.58 0.19
C GLN A 200 -9.97 -8.13 -1.02
N ASN A 201 -9.03 -8.94 -1.47
CA ASN A 201 -8.28 -8.65 -2.68
C ASN A 201 -9.14 -8.73 -3.95
N ALA A 202 -10.12 -9.64 -3.98
CA ALA A 202 -11.09 -9.70 -5.08
C ALA A 202 -11.90 -8.40 -5.19
N LEU A 203 -12.25 -7.76 -4.06
CA LEU A 203 -12.93 -6.47 -4.03
C LEU A 203 -12.02 -5.31 -4.43
N GLU A 204 -10.80 -5.28 -3.91
CA GLU A 204 -9.79 -4.27 -4.27
C GLU A 204 -9.36 -4.42 -5.73
N SER A 205 -9.52 -5.61 -6.33
CA SER A 205 -9.18 -5.90 -7.72
C SER A 205 -10.31 -5.66 -8.72
N ARG A 206 -11.53 -5.36 -8.30
CA ARG A 206 -12.64 -4.88 -9.14
C ARG A 206 -12.67 -3.38 -9.14
#